data_cfa341f8625be90ebe48d21835c87237
#
_entry.id   cfa341f8625be90ebe48d21835c87237
#
_cell.length_a   1.000
_cell.length_b   1.000
_cell.length_c   1.000
_cell.angle_alpha   90.00
_cell.angle_beta   90.00
_cell.angle_gamma   90.00
#
_symmetry.space_group_name_H-M   'P 1'
#
loop_
_entity.id
_entity.type
_entity.pdbx_description
1 polymer ?
#
loop_
_entity_poly.entity_id
_entity_poly.type
_entity_poly.pdbx_seq_one_letter_code
_entity_poly.pdbx_strand_id
1 'polypeptide(L)'
;LAPEHTYNLGMQYETAFSANYDLVVRVDYMEVGETWFHTVQNNQQPSVWGALLGFPVASDMSKSVRDPYTLVDLRASIVGEKLSLTLWGRNINDEEYLAEVIPAPEFGGSFIHQAPYATYGLDLKYNF
;
A
#
# COMPACT_ATOMS: atom_id res chain seq x y z
N LEU A 1 1.57 -14.60 3.94
CA LEU A 1 1.63 -15.04 2.75
C LEU A 1 0.55 -14.42 1.86
N ALA A 2 -0.69 -14.83 1.84
CA ALA A 2 -1.72 -14.13 1.08
C ALA A 2 -2.68 -13.42 2.05
N PRO A 3 -3.25 -12.26 1.68
CA PRO A 3 -4.29 -11.64 2.47
C PRO A 3 -5.53 -12.54 2.50
N GLU A 4 -6.35 -12.44 3.54
CA GLU A 4 -7.60 -13.17 3.64
C GLU A 4 -8.54 -12.83 2.48
N HIS A 5 -8.56 -11.57 2.08
CA HIS A 5 -9.31 -11.07 0.93
C HIS A 5 -8.67 -9.83 0.35
N THR A 6 -9.03 -9.49 -0.87
CA THR A 6 -8.69 -8.23 -1.52
C THR A 6 -9.87 -7.78 -2.36
N TYR A 7 -10.35 -6.56 -2.12
CA TYR A 7 -11.38 -5.91 -2.93
C TYR A 7 -10.80 -4.72 -3.67
N ASN A 8 -11.15 -4.60 -4.95
CA ASN A 8 -10.75 -3.46 -5.78
C ASN A 8 -11.99 -2.94 -6.49
N LEU A 9 -12.24 -1.65 -6.40
CA LEU A 9 -13.31 -0.95 -7.09
C LEU A 9 -12.76 0.33 -7.73
N GLY A 10 -12.91 0.43 -9.05
CA GLY A 10 -12.53 1.62 -9.81
C GLY A 10 -13.77 2.25 -10.46
N MET A 11 -13.89 3.57 -10.35
CA MET A 11 -14.92 4.35 -11.03
C MET A 11 -14.26 5.47 -11.82
N GLN A 12 -14.76 5.69 -13.05
CA GLN A 12 -14.28 6.77 -13.92
C GLN A 12 -15.48 7.53 -14.47
N TYR A 13 -15.36 8.84 -14.48
CA TYR A 13 -16.33 9.75 -15.07
C TYR A 13 -15.63 10.64 -16.09
N GLU A 14 -16.23 10.77 -17.28
CA GLU A 14 -15.73 11.60 -18.36
C GLU A 14 -16.82 12.55 -18.83
N THR A 15 -16.46 13.78 -19.08
CA THR A 15 -17.36 14.79 -19.63
C THR A 15 -16.59 15.86 -20.40
N ALA A 16 -17.22 16.48 -21.37
CA ALA A 16 -16.66 17.66 -22.04
C ALA A 16 -16.50 18.80 -21.03
N PHE A 17 -15.28 19.31 -20.90
CA PHE A 17 -14.95 20.47 -20.07
C PHE A 17 -15.07 21.77 -20.88
N SER A 18 -14.64 21.71 -22.14
CA SER A 18 -14.77 22.80 -23.12
C SER A 18 -14.76 22.25 -24.54
N ALA A 19 -14.80 23.11 -25.56
CA ALA A 19 -14.79 22.69 -26.98
C ALA A 19 -13.56 21.83 -27.37
N ASN A 20 -12.44 21.97 -26.65
CA ASN A 20 -11.16 21.31 -27.00
C ASN A 20 -10.57 20.47 -25.86
N TYR A 21 -11.29 20.31 -24.74
CA TYR A 21 -10.79 19.63 -23.55
C TYR A 21 -11.90 18.79 -22.91
N ASP A 22 -11.53 17.61 -22.50
CA ASP A 22 -12.35 16.69 -21.70
C ASP A 22 -11.85 16.65 -20.25
N LEU A 23 -12.79 16.56 -19.31
CA LEU A 23 -12.51 16.27 -17.92
C LEU A 23 -12.68 14.77 -17.67
N VAL A 24 -11.66 14.16 -17.14
CA VAL A 24 -11.66 12.76 -16.72
C VAL A 24 -11.34 12.69 -15.23
N VAL A 25 -12.26 12.14 -14.45
CA VAL A 25 -12.05 11.91 -13.02
C VAL A 25 -12.12 10.42 -12.73
N ARG A 26 -11.12 9.89 -12.03
CA ARG A 26 -11.05 8.49 -11.64
C ARG A 26 -10.78 8.37 -10.14
N VAL A 27 -11.53 7.47 -9.51
CA VAL A 27 -11.34 7.05 -8.11
C VAL A 27 -11.11 5.54 -8.11
N ASP A 28 -10.07 5.11 -7.44
CA ASP A 28 -9.77 3.70 -7.19
C ASP A 28 -9.79 3.45 -5.67
N TYR A 29 -10.56 2.45 -5.27
CA TYR A 29 -10.67 1.97 -3.89
C TYR A 29 -10.09 0.56 -3.81
N MET A 30 -9.24 0.32 -2.82
CA MET A 30 -8.69 -1.00 -2.54
C MET A 30 -8.81 -1.29 -1.03
N GLU A 31 -9.29 -2.47 -0.71
CA GLU A 31 -9.29 -3.03 0.64
C GLU A 31 -8.50 -4.34 0.64
N VAL A 32 -7.60 -4.47 1.59
CA VAL A 32 -6.76 -5.66 1.78
C VAL A 32 -6.95 -6.17 3.19
N GLY A 33 -7.36 -7.42 3.32
CA GLY A 33 -7.54 -8.10 4.61
C GLY A 33 -6.24 -8.40 5.33
N GLU A 34 -6.36 -8.93 6.54
CA GLU A 34 -5.23 -9.35 7.35
C GLU A 34 -4.27 -10.24 6.56
N THR A 35 -2.98 -10.03 6.75
CA THR A 35 -1.94 -10.79 6.06
C THR A 35 -0.87 -11.26 7.01
N TRP A 36 -0.71 -12.58 7.14
CA TRP A 36 0.38 -13.19 7.89
C TRP A 36 1.61 -13.40 7.01
N PHE A 37 2.77 -12.97 7.50
CA PHE A 37 4.05 -13.07 6.78
C PHE A 37 4.86 -14.30 7.17
N HIS A 38 4.43 -15.07 8.18
CA HIS A 38 5.06 -16.29 8.61
C HIS A 38 4.06 -17.44 8.70
N THR A 39 4.49 -18.67 8.39
CA THR A 39 3.63 -19.86 8.45
C THR A 39 3.24 -20.23 9.88
N VAL A 40 4.10 -19.90 10.85
CA VAL A 40 3.84 -20.12 12.28
C VAL A 40 3.30 -18.81 12.86
N GLN A 41 1.98 -18.63 12.81
CA GLN A 41 1.31 -17.37 13.08
C GLN A 41 1.43 -16.93 14.56
N ASN A 42 0.92 -17.66 15.50
CA ASN A 42 0.82 -17.25 16.91
C ASN A 42 1.79 -17.99 17.85
N ASN A 43 2.87 -18.57 17.33
CA ASN A 43 3.80 -19.36 18.13
C ASN A 43 5.16 -18.69 18.25
N GLN A 44 5.85 -19.05 19.32
CA GLN A 44 7.25 -18.72 19.51
C GLN A 44 8.13 -19.70 18.74
N GLN A 45 9.20 -19.19 18.16
CA GLN A 45 10.23 -19.98 17.49
C GLN A 45 11.55 -19.87 18.25
N PRO A 46 12.32 -20.99 18.39
CA PRO A 46 13.66 -20.92 18.96
C PRO A 46 14.57 -19.97 18.16
N SER A 47 15.34 -19.15 18.85
CA SER A 47 16.35 -18.29 18.26
C SER A 47 17.75 -18.86 18.55
N VAL A 48 18.45 -19.31 17.51
CA VAL A 48 19.82 -19.82 17.63
C VAL A 48 20.77 -18.69 18.07
N TRP A 49 20.61 -17.51 17.51
CA TRP A 49 21.41 -16.34 17.85
C TRP A 49 21.09 -15.79 19.26
N GLY A 50 19.86 -16.01 19.72
CA GLY A 50 19.48 -15.65 21.08
C GLY A 50 20.31 -16.39 22.12
N ALA A 51 20.52 -17.69 21.92
CA ALA A 51 21.34 -18.52 22.82
C ALA A 51 22.83 -18.13 22.78
N LEU A 52 23.35 -17.68 21.63
CA LEU A 52 24.76 -17.35 21.44
C LEU A 52 25.11 -15.91 21.80
N LEU A 53 24.23 -14.96 21.54
CA LEU A 53 24.49 -13.52 21.60
C LEU A 53 23.70 -12.77 22.68
N GLY A 54 22.89 -13.48 23.47
CA GLY A 54 22.08 -12.88 24.54
C GLY A 54 20.80 -12.17 24.06
N PHE A 55 20.37 -12.42 22.84
CA PHE A 55 19.04 -12.01 22.37
C PHE A 55 17.94 -12.86 23.01
N PRO A 56 16.65 -12.55 22.85
CA PRO A 56 15.58 -13.41 23.32
C PRO A 56 15.73 -14.85 22.80
N VAL A 57 15.62 -15.83 23.66
CA VAL A 57 15.81 -17.25 23.31
C VAL A 57 14.72 -17.78 22.38
N ALA A 58 13.54 -17.14 22.41
CA ALA A 58 12.42 -17.45 21.52
C ALA A 58 11.94 -16.18 20.83
N SER A 59 11.54 -16.30 19.57
CA SER A 59 10.97 -15.23 18.77
C SER A 59 9.45 -15.28 18.79
N ASP A 60 8.82 -14.16 19.03
CA ASP A 60 7.37 -14.02 18.97
C ASP A 60 6.92 -13.70 17.54
N MET A 61 6.34 -14.70 16.85
CA MET A 61 5.83 -14.54 15.48
C MET A 61 4.42 -13.93 15.44
N SER A 62 3.76 -13.68 16.57
CA SER A 62 2.47 -12.98 16.60
C SER A 62 2.52 -11.56 16.04
N LYS A 63 3.71 -10.97 15.95
CA LYS A 63 3.95 -9.66 15.34
C LYS A 63 4.24 -9.70 13.83
N SER A 64 4.32 -10.89 13.24
CA SER A 64 4.55 -11.06 11.81
C SER A 64 3.24 -11.01 11.02
N VAL A 65 2.39 -10.04 11.35
CA VAL A 65 1.07 -9.81 10.77
C VAL A 65 0.93 -8.35 10.37
N ARG A 66 0.18 -8.11 9.32
CA ARG A 66 -0.29 -6.80 8.90
C ARG A 66 -1.80 -6.74 9.08
N ASP A 67 -2.26 -5.74 9.79
CA ASP A 67 -3.68 -5.46 9.95
C ASP A 67 -4.35 -5.14 8.60
N PRO A 68 -5.66 -5.36 8.45
CA PRO A 68 -6.41 -4.92 7.29
C PRO A 68 -6.24 -3.43 7.06
N TYR A 69 -6.20 -3.00 5.79
CA TYR A 69 -6.08 -1.59 5.44
C TYR A 69 -6.87 -1.26 4.17
N THR A 70 -7.16 0.03 4.01
CA THR A 70 -7.92 0.56 2.89
C THR A 70 -7.16 1.70 2.23
N LEU A 71 -7.05 1.69 0.91
CA LEU A 71 -6.44 2.77 0.13
C LEU A 71 -7.45 3.39 -0.81
N VAL A 72 -7.39 4.70 -0.92
CA VAL A 72 -8.16 5.47 -1.90
C VAL A 72 -7.20 6.31 -2.73
N ASP A 73 -7.24 6.10 -4.04
CA ASP A 73 -6.49 6.88 -5.01
C ASP A 73 -7.45 7.75 -5.84
N LEU A 74 -7.03 8.96 -6.15
CA LEU A 74 -7.80 9.92 -6.94
C LEU A 74 -6.95 10.46 -8.09
N ARG A 75 -7.57 10.58 -9.27
CA ARG A 75 -6.96 11.23 -10.43
C ARG A 75 -7.99 12.13 -11.11
N ALA A 76 -7.63 13.37 -11.41
CA ALA A 76 -8.42 14.30 -12.19
C ALA A 76 -7.57 14.87 -13.34
N SER A 77 -8.02 14.70 -14.56
CA SER A 77 -7.28 15.09 -15.76
C SER A 77 -8.14 16.01 -16.64
N ILE A 78 -7.53 17.08 -17.14
CA ILE A 78 -8.03 17.85 -18.26
C ILE A 78 -7.24 17.40 -19.49
N VAL A 79 -7.91 16.80 -20.45
CA VAL A 79 -7.28 16.16 -21.61
C VAL A 79 -7.65 16.92 -22.88
N GLY A 80 -6.65 17.41 -23.58
CA GLY A 80 -6.79 18.04 -24.89
C GLY A 80 -5.88 17.37 -25.93
N GLU A 81 -6.06 17.73 -27.20
CA GLU A 81 -5.29 17.17 -28.31
C GLU A 81 -3.78 17.37 -28.13
N LYS A 82 -3.36 18.59 -27.76
CA LYS A 82 -1.95 18.92 -27.59
C LYS A 82 -1.50 18.97 -26.14
N LEU A 83 -2.36 19.38 -25.23
CA LEU A 83 -2.01 19.61 -23.83
C LEU A 83 -2.94 18.81 -22.92
N SER A 84 -2.36 18.10 -21.97
CA SER A 84 -3.10 17.44 -20.88
C SER A 84 -2.47 17.76 -19.55
N LEU A 85 -3.31 18.01 -18.56
CA LEU A 85 -2.93 18.26 -17.18
C LEU A 85 -3.61 17.23 -16.28
N THR A 86 -2.86 16.56 -15.44
CA THR A 86 -3.38 15.56 -14.49
C THR A 86 -2.93 15.90 -13.07
N LEU A 87 -3.87 16.04 -12.18
CA LEU A 87 -3.66 16.01 -10.73
C LEU A 87 -3.93 14.60 -10.22
N TRP A 88 -3.08 14.09 -9.35
CA TRP A 88 -3.30 12.79 -8.74
C TRP A 88 -2.92 12.79 -7.26
N GLY A 89 -3.59 11.94 -6.51
CA GLY A 89 -3.27 11.61 -5.14
C GLY A 89 -3.34 10.10 -4.94
N ARG A 90 -2.38 9.55 -4.24
CA ARG A 90 -2.34 8.14 -3.80
C ARG A 90 -2.47 8.10 -2.30
N ASN A 91 -3.19 7.09 -1.80
CA ASN A 91 -3.47 6.94 -0.38
C ASN A 91 -4.03 8.26 0.20
N ILE A 92 -5.02 8.86 -0.46
CA ILE A 92 -5.56 10.18 -0.08
C ILE A 92 -6.29 10.16 1.27
N ASN A 93 -6.66 9.01 1.77
CA ASN A 93 -7.19 8.79 3.11
C ASN A 93 -6.09 8.71 4.19
N ASP A 94 -4.81 8.83 3.81
CA ASP A 94 -3.62 8.83 4.67
C ASP A 94 -3.54 7.62 5.60
N GLU A 95 -3.88 6.45 5.06
CA GLU A 95 -3.87 5.19 5.79
C GLU A 95 -2.44 4.77 6.13
N GLU A 96 -2.21 4.45 7.39
CA GLU A 96 -0.93 3.92 7.86
C GLU A 96 -0.95 2.39 7.82
N TYR A 97 -0.09 1.78 7.02
CA TYR A 97 0.02 0.33 6.93
C TYR A 97 1.46 -0.13 6.71
N LEU A 98 1.70 -1.40 7.00
CA LEU A 98 3.00 -2.01 6.74
C LEU A 98 3.07 -2.50 5.29
N ALA A 99 4.03 -1.99 4.51
CA ALA A 99 4.30 -2.47 3.16
C ALA A 99 4.83 -3.91 3.20
N GLU A 100 5.71 -4.18 4.17
CA GLU A 100 6.40 -5.46 4.30
C GLU A 100 6.69 -5.78 5.76
N VAL A 101 6.62 -7.06 6.10
CA VAL A 101 7.13 -7.64 7.34
C VAL A 101 8.03 -8.80 6.98
N ILE A 102 9.29 -8.73 7.38
CA ILE A 102 10.28 -9.79 7.13
C ILE A 102 10.50 -10.53 8.45
N PRO A 103 9.94 -11.74 8.61
CA PRO A 103 10.16 -12.55 9.80
C PRO A 103 11.63 -12.91 9.93
N ALA A 104 12.18 -12.71 11.12
CA ALA A 104 13.58 -12.97 11.44
C ALA A 104 13.67 -13.67 12.81
N PRO A 105 13.16 -14.92 12.91
CA PRO A 105 13.11 -15.64 14.18
C PRO A 105 14.49 -15.84 14.81
N GLU A 106 15.54 -15.91 14.01
CA GLU A 106 16.92 -15.99 14.47
C GLU A 106 17.36 -14.78 15.30
N PHE A 107 16.79 -13.60 15.04
CA PHE A 107 17.06 -12.35 15.77
C PHE A 107 16.00 -12.01 16.83
N GLY A 108 15.02 -12.86 17.03
CA GLY A 108 13.99 -12.68 18.06
C GLY A 108 12.75 -11.90 17.65
N GLY A 109 12.54 -11.63 16.34
CA GLY A 109 11.38 -10.87 15.91
C GLY A 109 11.23 -10.74 14.41
N SER A 110 10.79 -9.57 13.96
CA SER A 110 10.59 -9.24 12.54
C SER A 110 11.10 -7.85 12.24
N PHE A 111 11.60 -7.65 11.04
CA PHE A 111 11.84 -6.32 10.48
C PHE A 111 10.57 -5.83 9.80
N ILE A 112 10.24 -4.57 9.98
CA ILE A 112 9.04 -3.95 9.39
C ILE A 112 9.43 -2.82 8.48
N HIS A 113 8.68 -2.66 7.39
CA HIS A 113 8.79 -1.53 6.48
C HIS A 113 7.42 -0.89 6.35
N GLN A 114 7.33 0.40 6.72
CA GLN A 114 6.10 1.17 6.61
C GLN A 114 5.88 1.61 5.17
N ALA A 115 4.63 1.59 4.73
CA ALA A 115 4.24 2.11 3.42
C ALA A 115 4.27 3.65 3.40
N PRO A 116 4.39 4.26 2.20
CA PRO A 116 4.28 5.70 2.06
C PRO A 116 2.91 6.21 2.52
N TYR A 117 2.92 7.34 3.21
CA TYR A 117 1.72 8.13 3.50
C TYR A 117 1.09 8.70 2.24
N ALA A 118 0.05 9.52 2.38
CA ALA A 118 -0.58 10.23 1.28
C ALA A 118 0.45 10.96 0.42
N THR A 119 0.39 10.74 -0.88
CA THR A 119 1.27 11.39 -1.85
C THR A 119 0.45 12.03 -2.95
N TYR A 120 0.89 13.19 -3.42
CA TYR A 120 0.20 13.99 -4.43
C TYR A 120 1.16 14.41 -5.52
N GLY A 121 0.66 14.57 -6.72
CA GLY A 121 1.48 15.01 -7.83
C GLY A 121 0.67 15.68 -8.94
N LEU A 122 1.42 16.29 -9.86
CA LEU A 122 0.92 16.95 -11.04
C LEU A 122 1.74 16.51 -12.24
N ASP A 123 1.05 16.05 -13.27
CA ASP A 123 1.64 15.66 -14.55
C ASP A 123 1.17 16.61 -15.65
N LEU A 124 2.10 17.14 -16.43
CA LEU A 124 1.85 17.92 -17.62
C LEU A 124 2.37 17.16 -18.85
N LYS A 125 1.50 16.91 -19.83
CA LYS A 125 1.85 16.27 -21.08
C LYS A 125 1.59 17.21 -22.24
N TYR A 126 2.60 17.40 -23.10
CA TYR A 126 2.49 18.15 -24.35
C TYR A 126 2.87 17.28 -25.53
N ASN A 127 2.01 17.22 -26.56
CA ASN A 127 2.25 16.51 -27.81
C ASN A 127 2.65 17.54 -28.90
N PHE A 128 3.83 17.36 -29.48
CA PHE A 128 4.37 18.23 -30.54
C PHE A 128 3.73 17.97 -31.89
#